data_998fbfe42a2f331abdfbf63d4f6acd27
#
_entry.id   998fbfe42a2f331abdfbf63d4f6acd27
#
_cell.length_a   1.000
_cell.length_b   1.000
_cell.length_c   1.000
_cell.angle_alpha   90.00
_cell.angle_beta   90.00
_cell.angle_gamma   90.00
#
_symmetry.space_group_name_H-M   'P 1'
#
loop_
_entity.id
_entity.type
_entity.pdbx_description
1 polymer ?
#
loop_
_entity_poly.entity_id
_entity_poly.type
_entity_poly.pdbx_seq_one_letter_code
_entity_poly.pdbx_strand_id
1 'polypeptide(L)'
;MKIFIFNDLETGSYFNNKNVSTCKYSTLENEKDVLFVFPDQMLTHVNETDKYKKRANLEAKLINDSLTTSLNIDTNLNILKCSLEKGNYFLINDKNLNKIKNLFQNFENDVLITSDVLFFSEIFKENINYLDGYYLNTNSEYLKFSKNALKVLKYKSSEFKKILDEDLIKKVNSQFDSYKLNTFNIGNLINFEKNKKYVFGLISAVVLINLIGIGNLINQTYKLNSFNDIILEFYKEIYPLEKPLNVEKAINEKIENLNLQESKVLKLIYKISSSKVKNGRLVDLYYSKELNKFEFEILFNNSSEEIIFLNEQAFEGNSFKKVSSRTDRGLVVTKFIYEI
;
A
#
# COMPACT_ATOMS: atom_id res chain seq x y z
N MET A 1 -20.39 -5.93 -25.16
CA MET A 1 -19.08 -6.53 -24.85
C MET A 1 -18.60 -7.28 -26.09
N LYS A 2 -17.31 -7.22 -26.36
CA LYS A 2 -16.67 -7.93 -27.47
C LYS A 2 -15.96 -9.14 -26.88
N ILE A 3 -15.92 -10.25 -27.64
CA ILE A 3 -15.34 -11.50 -27.15
C ILE A 3 -14.34 -12.01 -28.17
N PHE A 4 -13.20 -12.45 -27.68
CA PHE A 4 -12.18 -13.10 -28.48
C PHE A 4 -11.90 -14.50 -27.90
N ILE A 5 -12.23 -15.54 -28.64
CA ILE A 5 -11.99 -16.92 -28.26
C ILE A 5 -10.76 -17.41 -28.97
N PHE A 6 -9.72 -17.76 -28.24
CA PHE A 6 -8.47 -18.26 -28.79
C PHE A 6 -8.64 -19.65 -29.43
N ASN A 7 -8.29 -19.78 -30.70
CA ASN A 7 -8.13 -21.05 -31.37
C ASN A 7 -6.71 -21.58 -31.18
N ASP A 8 -5.74 -20.69 -31.24
CA ASP A 8 -4.33 -20.89 -30.90
C ASP A 8 -3.79 -19.64 -30.19
N LEU A 9 -2.46 -19.56 -29.96
CA LEU A 9 -1.85 -18.43 -29.23
C LEU A 9 -1.85 -17.10 -30.01
N GLU A 10 -2.09 -17.12 -31.32
CA GLU A 10 -2.03 -15.93 -32.14
C GLU A 10 -3.39 -15.55 -32.74
N THR A 11 -4.21 -16.55 -33.03
CA THR A 11 -5.46 -16.37 -33.77
C THR A 11 -6.67 -16.86 -32.98
N GLY A 12 -7.81 -16.29 -33.26
CA GLY A 12 -9.07 -16.67 -32.64
C GLY A 12 -10.29 -16.14 -33.34
N SER A 13 -11.44 -16.51 -32.84
CA SER A 13 -12.73 -16.04 -33.31
C SER A 13 -13.12 -14.78 -32.52
N TYR A 14 -13.25 -13.69 -33.21
CA TYR A 14 -13.66 -12.40 -32.64
C TYR A 14 -15.13 -12.13 -32.89
N PHE A 15 -15.85 -11.94 -31.82
CA PHE A 15 -17.27 -11.67 -31.79
C PHE A 15 -17.51 -10.21 -31.43
N ASN A 16 -18.09 -9.45 -32.35
CA ASN A 16 -18.44 -8.06 -32.15
C ASN A 16 -19.93 -7.86 -32.50
N ASN A 17 -20.79 -7.82 -31.50
CA ASN A 17 -22.25 -7.59 -31.59
C ASN A 17 -22.99 -8.50 -32.59
N LYS A 18 -22.74 -8.37 -33.87
CA LYS A 18 -23.48 -9.11 -34.94
C LYS A 18 -22.56 -9.92 -35.86
N ASN A 19 -21.28 -9.68 -35.79
CA ASN A 19 -20.30 -10.26 -36.72
C ASN A 19 -19.32 -11.18 -36.02
N VAL A 20 -18.96 -12.27 -36.66
CA VAL A 20 -17.82 -13.10 -36.31
C VAL A 20 -16.74 -12.95 -37.35
N SER A 21 -15.53 -12.80 -36.92
CA SER A 21 -14.37 -12.79 -37.82
C SER A 21 -13.22 -13.54 -37.18
N THR A 22 -12.45 -14.25 -37.98
CA THR A 22 -11.19 -14.81 -37.50
C THR A 22 -10.10 -13.77 -37.67
N CYS A 23 -9.42 -13.42 -36.58
CA CYS A 23 -8.34 -12.42 -36.63
C CYS A 23 -7.20 -12.78 -35.65
N LYS A 24 -6.12 -12.01 -35.73
CA LYS A 24 -5.06 -12.08 -34.72
C LYS A 24 -5.43 -11.23 -33.51
N TYR A 25 -5.11 -11.68 -32.29
CA TYR A 25 -5.37 -10.93 -31.06
C TYR A 25 -4.72 -9.53 -31.07
N SER A 26 -3.55 -9.39 -31.71
CA SER A 26 -2.83 -8.10 -31.81
C SER A 26 -3.61 -7.01 -32.55
N THR A 27 -4.56 -7.36 -33.40
CA THR A 27 -5.43 -6.37 -34.05
C THR A 27 -6.42 -5.71 -33.09
N LEU A 28 -6.53 -6.22 -31.86
CA LEU A 28 -7.45 -5.76 -30.83
C LEU A 28 -6.78 -4.90 -29.75
N GLU A 29 -5.51 -4.55 -29.90
CA GLU A 29 -4.74 -3.78 -28.89
C GLU A 29 -5.43 -2.46 -28.48
N ASN A 30 -6.08 -1.79 -29.43
CA ASN A 30 -6.79 -0.54 -29.19
C ASN A 30 -8.29 -0.72 -28.89
N GLU A 31 -8.80 -1.95 -28.93
CA GLU A 31 -10.20 -2.23 -28.67
C GLU A 31 -10.50 -2.20 -27.17
N LYS A 32 -11.64 -1.59 -26.81
CA LYS A 32 -12.12 -1.56 -25.43
C LYS A 32 -13.15 -2.64 -25.17
N ASP A 33 -13.24 -3.07 -23.92
CA ASP A 33 -14.24 -4.02 -23.43
C ASP A 33 -14.21 -5.38 -24.15
N VAL A 34 -13.00 -5.89 -24.41
CA VAL A 34 -12.82 -7.21 -25.00
C VAL A 34 -12.56 -8.22 -23.89
N LEU A 35 -13.37 -9.29 -23.88
CA LEU A 35 -13.14 -10.47 -23.06
C LEU A 35 -12.34 -11.51 -23.88
N PHE A 36 -11.19 -11.90 -23.36
CA PHE A 36 -10.34 -12.92 -23.97
C PHE A 36 -10.59 -14.27 -23.30
N VAL A 37 -11.04 -15.24 -24.09
CA VAL A 37 -11.38 -16.61 -23.64
C VAL A 37 -10.25 -17.54 -24.01
N PHE A 38 -9.55 -18.04 -23.00
CA PHE A 38 -8.42 -18.96 -23.16
C PHE A 38 -8.84 -20.43 -23.05
N PRO A 39 -8.16 -21.35 -23.74
CA PRO A 39 -8.34 -22.76 -23.53
C PRO A 39 -8.04 -23.15 -22.07
N ASP A 40 -8.82 -24.07 -21.51
CA ASP A 40 -8.67 -24.55 -20.11
C ASP A 40 -7.26 -25.09 -19.80
N GLN A 41 -6.57 -25.63 -20.78
CA GLN A 41 -5.17 -26.05 -20.65
C GLN A 41 -4.20 -24.92 -20.29
N MET A 42 -4.57 -23.68 -20.62
CA MET A 42 -3.77 -22.51 -20.29
C MET A 42 -4.24 -21.83 -19.01
N LEU A 43 -5.53 -21.83 -18.77
CA LEU A 43 -6.18 -21.11 -17.66
C LEU A 43 -7.28 -21.98 -17.08
N THR A 44 -6.95 -22.81 -16.10
CA THR A 44 -7.88 -23.78 -15.51
C THR A 44 -8.75 -23.10 -14.46
N HIS A 45 -10.07 -23.22 -14.60
CA HIS A 45 -11.01 -22.75 -13.61
C HIS A 45 -11.21 -23.77 -12.48
N VAL A 46 -11.25 -23.28 -11.24
CA VAL A 46 -11.55 -24.08 -10.04
C VAL A 46 -12.54 -23.31 -9.16
N ASN A 47 -13.55 -24.02 -8.70
CA ASN A 47 -14.51 -23.49 -7.74
C ASN A 47 -14.25 -24.11 -6.36
N GLU A 48 -13.95 -23.26 -5.37
CA GLU A 48 -13.71 -23.66 -4.00
C GLU A 48 -14.68 -22.94 -3.07
N THR A 49 -15.62 -23.66 -2.52
CA THR A 49 -16.68 -23.13 -1.67
C THR A 49 -16.32 -23.08 -0.19
N ASP A 50 -15.29 -23.83 0.22
CA ASP A 50 -14.87 -23.90 1.61
C ASP A 50 -14.23 -22.58 2.07
N LYS A 51 -14.60 -22.15 3.28
CA LYS A 51 -14.03 -20.95 3.89
C LYS A 51 -12.71 -21.24 4.58
N TYR A 52 -11.61 -20.89 3.97
CA TYR A 52 -10.29 -21.01 4.58
C TYR A 52 -9.96 -19.76 5.39
N LYS A 53 -9.54 -19.96 6.66
CA LYS A 53 -9.10 -18.85 7.53
C LYS A 53 -7.80 -18.20 7.07
N LYS A 54 -6.94 -18.96 6.39
CA LYS A 54 -5.65 -18.47 5.90
C LYS A 54 -5.54 -18.77 4.39
N ARG A 55 -5.04 -17.78 3.66
CA ARG A 55 -4.79 -17.90 2.22
C ARG A 55 -3.86 -19.08 1.88
N ALA A 56 -2.83 -19.33 2.69
CA ALA A 56 -1.91 -20.44 2.51
C ALA A 56 -2.60 -21.83 2.52
N ASN A 57 -3.66 -22.00 3.32
CA ASN A 57 -4.40 -23.26 3.36
C ASN A 57 -5.24 -23.46 2.10
N LEU A 58 -5.83 -22.39 1.57
CA LEU A 58 -6.52 -22.40 0.30
C LEU A 58 -5.56 -22.74 -0.84
N GLU A 59 -4.40 -22.09 -0.89
CA GLU A 59 -3.37 -22.33 -1.89
C GLU A 59 -2.87 -23.77 -1.84
N ALA A 60 -2.59 -24.30 -0.67
CA ALA A 60 -2.16 -25.70 -0.48
C ALA A 60 -3.23 -26.70 -0.97
N LYS A 61 -4.51 -26.44 -0.68
CA LYS A 61 -5.60 -27.29 -1.16
C LYS A 61 -5.72 -27.23 -2.68
N LEU A 62 -5.80 -26.04 -3.26
CA LEU A 62 -5.94 -25.88 -4.71
C LEU A 62 -4.76 -26.49 -5.48
N ILE A 63 -3.54 -26.38 -4.94
CA ILE A 63 -2.37 -27.06 -5.50
C ILE A 63 -2.52 -28.57 -5.38
N ASN A 64 -2.93 -29.09 -4.24
CA ASN A 64 -3.10 -30.52 -4.04
C ASN A 64 -4.19 -31.10 -4.95
N ASP A 65 -5.32 -30.41 -5.07
CA ASP A 65 -6.41 -30.82 -5.97
C ASP A 65 -5.97 -30.77 -7.46
N SER A 66 -5.13 -29.76 -7.82
CA SER A 66 -4.58 -29.66 -9.17
C SER A 66 -3.58 -30.77 -9.51
N LEU A 67 -2.87 -31.30 -8.52
CA LEU A 67 -1.99 -32.46 -8.70
C LEU A 67 -2.77 -33.73 -9.12
N THR A 68 -4.04 -33.81 -8.73
CA THR A 68 -4.92 -34.92 -9.14
C THR A 68 -5.51 -34.73 -10.55
N THR A 69 -5.45 -33.51 -11.11
CA THR A 69 -6.08 -33.12 -12.38
C THR A 69 -5.08 -32.84 -13.51
N SER A 70 -3.99 -33.58 -13.64
CA SER A 70 -3.05 -33.55 -14.81
C SER A 70 -2.42 -32.20 -15.19
N LEU A 71 -2.44 -31.20 -14.33
CA LEU A 71 -1.62 -30.01 -14.50
C LEU A 71 -0.16 -30.39 -14.26
N ASN A 72 0.69 -30.23 -15.27
CA ASN A 72 2.12 -30.56 -15.22
C ASN A 72 2.78 -30.00 -13.95
N ILE A 73 3.27 -30.90 -13.10
CA ILE A 73 3.69 -30.68 -11.70
C ILE A 73 4.99 -29.86 -11.57
N ASP A 74 5.72 -29.67 -12.66
CA ASP A 74 7.08 -29.09 -12.64
C ASP A 74 7.14 -27.56 -12.62
N THR A 75 6.01 -26.87 -12.48
CA THR A 75 5.98 -25.39 -12.53
C THR A 75 5.17 -24.81 -11.38
N ASN A 76 5.66 -23.70 -10.82
CA ASN A 76 4.93 -22.94 -9.83
C ASN A 76 3.54 -22.56 -10.34
N LEU A 77 2.51 -22.83 -9.54
CA LEU A 77 1.14 -22.45 -9.83
C LEU A 77 0.80 -21.11 -9.22
N ASN A 78 0.19 -20.25 -10.03
CA ASN A 78 -0.38 -18.99 -9.59
C ASN A 78 -1.89 -19.13 -9.47
N ILE A 79 -2.45 -18.54 -8.43
CA ILE A 79 -3.87 -18.52 -8.15
C ILE A 79 -4.39 -17.12 -8.39
N LEU A 80 -5.23 -16.96 -9.39
CA LEU A 80 -5.86 -15.70 -9.77
C LEU A 80 -7.32 -15.74 -9.31
N LYS A 81 -7.72 -14.77 -8.50
CA LYS A 81 -9.09 -14.70 -7.99
C LYS A 81 -10.01 -14.04 -9.01
N CYS A 82 -11.13 -14.70 -9.33
CA CYS A 82 -12.16 -14.12 -10.20
C CYS A 82 -12.85 -12.91 -9.57
N SER A 83 -13.37 -12.04 -10.42
CA SER A 83 -13.87 -10.71 -10.03
C SER A 83 -15.21 -10.73 -9.29
N LEU A 84 -16.09 -11.71 -9.54
CA LEU A 84 -17.50 -11.61 -9.14
C LEU A 84 -17.89 -12.51 -7.99
N GLU A 85 -17.56 -13.78 -8.02
CA GLU A 85 -18.00 -14.72 -7.01
C GLU A 85 -16.87 -15.12 -6.07
N LYS A 86 -17.20 -15.14 -4.79
CA LYS A 86 -16.29 -15.69 -3.78
C LYS A 86 -16.20 -17.19 -4.00
N GLY A 87 -15.01 -17.69 -4.24
CA GLY A 87 -14.77 -19.12 -4.43
C GLY A 87 -14.33 -19.51 -5.83
N ASN A 88 -14.47 -18.64 -6.82
CA ASN A 88 -13.96 -18.90 -8.16
C ASN A 88 -12.53 -18.41 -8.33
N TYR A 89 -11.67 -19.30 -8.82
CA TYR A 89 -10.23 -19.04 -9.03
C TYR A 89 -9.79 -19.59 -10.37
N PHE A 90 -8.77 -18.97 -10.96
CA PHE A 90 -8.03 -19.54 -12.07
C PHE A 90 -6.68 -20.05 -11.58
N LEU A 91 -6.33 -21.26 -11.94
CA LEU A 91 -5.00 -21.83 -11.77
C LEU A 91 -4.22 -21.69 -13.07
N ILE A 92 -3.03 -21.15 -12.96
CA ILE A 92 -2.15 -20.93 -14.10
C ILE A 92 -0.69 -21.17 -13.70
N ASN A 93 0.05 -21.93 -14.49
CA ASN A 93 1.47 -22.07 -14.26
C ASN A 93 2.26 -20.85 -14.71
N ASP A 94 3.47 -20.64 -14.15
CA ASP A 94 4.31 -19.48 -14.48
C ASP A 94 4.58 -19.33 -15.98
N LYS A 95 4.78 -20.45 -16.70
CA LYS A 95 5.03 -20.43 -18.13
C LYS A 95 3.85 -19.86 -18.91
N ASN A 96 2.63 -20.30 -18.59
CA ASN A 96 1.41 -19.83 -19.24
C ASN A 96 1.08 -18.38 -18.81
N LEU A 97 1.28 -18.04 -17.52
CA LEU A 97 1.10 -16.69 -17.03
C LEU A 97 2.01 -15.70 -17.77
N ASN A 98 3.28 -16.04 -17.93
CA ASN A 98 4.23 -15.21 -18.66
C ASN A 98 3.87 -15.11 -20.16
N LYS A 99 3.40 -16.21 -20.77
CA LYS A 99 2.88 -16.15 -22.16
C LYS A 99 1.70 -15.18 -22.27
N ILE A 100 0.71 -15.28 -21.39
CA ILE A 100 -0.47 -14.40 -21.41
C ILE A 100 -0.05 -12.93 -21.15
N LYS A 101 0.84 -12.67 -20.20
CA LYS A 101 1.36 -11.32 -19.97
C LYS A 101 2.06 -10.75 -21.20
N ASN A 102 2.88 -11.53 -21.88
CA ASN A 102 3.58 -11.10 -23.09
C ASN A 102 2.62 -10.83 -24.25
N LEU A 103 1.54 -11.60 -24.40
CA LEU A 103 0.51 -11.31 -25.39
C LEU A 103 -0.09 -9.91 -25.21
N PHE A 104 -0.30 -9.48 -23.98
CA PHE A 104 -1.02 -8.23 -23.66
C PHE A 104 -0.14 -7.08 -23.17
N GLN A 105 1.18 -7.21 -23.28
CA GLN A 105 2.10 -6.16 -22.80
C GLN A 105 1.92 -4.80 -23.47
N ASN A 106 1.42 -4.77 -24.71
CA ASN A 106 1.19 -3.56 -25.49
C ASN A 106 -0.24 -3.02 -25.37
N PHE A 107 -1.14 -3.74 -24.71
CA PHE A 107 -2.51 -3.29 -24.50
C PHE A 107 -2.54 -2.15 -23.49
N GLU A 108 -3.20 -1.06 -23.85
CA GLU A 108 -3.38 0.12 -22.98
C GLU A 108 -4.62 0.03 -22.10
N ASN A 109 -5.60 -0.77 -22.53
CA ASN A 109 -6.88 -0.93 -21.86
C ASN A 109 -6.85 -2.09 -20.87
N ASP A 110 -7.87 -2.14 -20.02
CA ASP A 110 -8.11 -3.30 -19.14
C ASP A 110 -8.32 -4.56 -19.98
N VAL A 111 -7.55 -5.59 -19.66
CA VAL A 111 -7.63 -6.89 -20.34
C VAL A 111 -8.31 -7.88 -19.43
N LEU A 112 -9.53 -8.23 -19.77
CA LEU A 112 -10.32 -9.23 -19.06
C LEU A 112 -10.09 -10.60 -19.69
N ILE A 113 -9.77 -11.60 -18.86
CA ILE A 113 -9.55 -12.97 -19.29
C ILE A 113 -10.48 -13.93 -18.56
N THR A 114 -10.84 -15.02 -19.21
CA THR A 114 -11.57 -16.16 -18.63
C THR A 114 -11.16 -17.46 -19.33
N SER A 115 -11.50 -18.63 -18.73
CA SER A 115 -11.31 -19.92 -19.41
C SER A 115 -12.51 -20.26 -20.27
N ASP A 116 -12.31 -21.03 -21.32
CA ASP A 116 -13.38 -21.50 -22.20
C ASP A 116 -14.39 -22.37 -21.46
N VAL A 117 -13.94 -23.19 -20.53
CA VAL A 117 -14.81 -24.02 -19.69
C VAL A 117 -15.75 -23.15 -18.86
N LEU A 118 -15.22 -22.15 -18.16
CA LEU A 118 -16.04 -21.24 -17.35
C LEU A 118 -16.97 -20.40 -18.23
N PHE A 119 -16.46 -19.85 -19.33
CA PHE A 119 -17.23 -19.05 -20.27
C PHE A 119 -18.44 -19.84 -20.81
N PHE A 120 -18.24 -21.07 -21.30
CA PHE A 120 -19.34 -21.85 -21.82
C PHE A 120 -20.29 -22.35 -20.74
N SER A 121 -19.81 -22.62 -19.52
CA SER A 121 -20.66 -23.00 -18.37
C SER A 121 -21.61 -21.89 -17.96
N GLU A 122 -21.18 -20.65 -18.02
CA GLU A 122 -22.00 -19.50 -17.67
C GLU A 122 -23.05 -19.17 -18.75
N ILE A 123 -22.71 -19.44 -20.02
CA ILE A 123 -23.61 -19.13 -21.16
C ILE A 123 -24.56 -20.29 -21.45
N PHE A 124 -24.11 -21.54 -21.38
CA PHE A 124 -24.88 -22.71 -21.69
C PHE A 124 -25.04 -23.60 -20.46
N LYS A 125 -26.23 -24.09 -20.24
CA LYS A 125 -26.55 -25.03 -19.15
C LYS A 125 -26.76 -26.48 -19.63
N GLU A 126 -26.32 -26.76 -20.83
CA GLU A 126 -26.51 -28.05 -21.53
C GLU A 126 -25.15 -28.55 -22.07
N ASN A 127 -25.07 -29.84 -22.39
CA ASN A 127 -23.88 -30.38 -23.04
C ASN A 127 -23.73 -29.78 -24.43
N ILE A 128 -22.58 -29.20 -24.73
CA ILE A 128 -22.33 -28.52 -25.99
C ILE A 128 -21.07 -29.05 -26.69
N ASN A 129 -21.08 -28.96 -28.00
CA ASN A 129 -19.91 -29.06 -28.84
C ASN A 129 -19.68 -27.74 -29.57
N TYR A 130 -18.53 -27.13 -29.32
CA TYR A 130 -18.12 -25.93 -30.02
C TYR A 130 -16.70 -26.14 -30.57
N LEU A 131 -16.51 -25.89 -31.86
CA LEU A 131 -15.30 -26.23 -32.58
C LEU A 131 -14.90 -27.70 -32.34
N ASP A 132 -13.69 -27.96 -31.84
CA ASP A 132 -13.19 -29.31 -31.53
C ASP A 132 -13.34 -29.68 -30.03
N GLY A 133 -13.98 -28.82 -29.23
CA GLY A 133 -14.23 -29.03 -27.81
C GLY A 133 -15.62 -29.59 -27.52
N TYR A 134 -15.69 -30.59 -26.68
CA TYR A 134 -16.91 -31.14 -26.12
C TYR A 134 -17.00 -30.76 -24.65
N TYR A 135 -18.03 -30.03 -24.28
CA TYR A 135 -18.20 -29.48 -22.92
C TYR A 135 -19.39 -30.23 -22.27
N LEU A 136 -19.06 -31.02 -21.27
CA LEU A 136 -20.02 -31.79 -20.50
C LEU A 136 -20.45 -31.01 -19.27
N ASN A 137 -21.72 -30.74 -19.13
CA ASN A 137 -22.29 -30.16 -17.92
C ASN A 137 -22.57 -31.30 -16.92
N THR A 138 -21.81 -31.33 -15.85
CA THR A 138 -22.12 -32.19 -14.69
C THR A 138 -22.90 -31.31 -13.68
N ASN A 139 -23.55 -31.92 -12.69
CA ASN A 139 -24.31 -31.18 -11.69
C ASN A 139 -23.47 -30.19 -10.84
N SER A 140 -22.15 -30.33 -10.87
CA SER A 140 -21.22 -29.54 -10.08
C SER A 140 -20.16 -28.77 -10.90
N GLU A 141 -19.85 -29.28 -12.10
CA GLU A 141 -18.72 -28.77 -12.90
C GLU A 141 -18.99 -28.89 -14.40
N TYR A 142 -18.29 -28.07 -15.16
CA TYR A 142 -18.24 -28.14 -16.61
C TYR A 142 -16.89 -28.72 -17.02
N LEU A 143 -16.88 -29.81 -17.76
CA LEU A 143 -15.66 -30.51 -18.15
C LEU A 143 -15.49 -30.47 -19.67
N LYS A 144 -14.28 -30.16 -20.13
CA LYS A 144 -13.93 -30.13 -21.54
C LYS A 144 -13.24 -31.43 -21.95
N PHE A 145 -13.68 -32.01 -23.03
CA PHE A 145 -13.10 -33.22 -23.61
C PHE A 145 -12.76 -33.04 -25.08
N SER A 146 -11.71 -33.71 -25.51
CA SER A 146 -11.46 -33.95 -26.94
C SER A 146 -12.35 -35.07 -27.48
N LYS A 147 -12.51 -35.12 -28.81
CA LYS A 147 -13.28 -36.19 -29.48
C LYS A 147 -12.76 -37.59 -29.15
N ASN A 148 -11.47 -37.75 -28.96
CA ASN A 148 -10.86 -39.01 -28.58
C ASN A 148 -11.20 -39.42 -27.14
N ALA A 149 -11.17 -38.45 -26.22
CA ALA A 149 -11.53 -38.70 -24.83
C ALA A 149 -13.00 -39.09 -24.66
N LEU A 150 -13.93 -38.55 -25.46
CA LEU A 150 -15.34 -38.93 -25.43
C LEU A 150 -15.51 -40.43 -25.77
N LYS A 151 -14.76 -40.95 -26.74
CA LYS A 151 -14.82 -42.37 -27.09
C LYS A 151 -14.40 -43.28 -25.94
N VAL A 152 -13.34 -42.87 -25.22
CA VAL A 152 -12.86 -43.60 -24.03
C VAL A 152 -13.89 -43.56 -22.90
N LEU A 153 -14.54 -42.43 -22.71
CA LEU A 153 -15.57 -42.22 -21.69
C LEU A 153 -16.95 -42.76 -22.08
N LYS A 154 -17.08 -43.37 -23.28
CA LYS A 154 -18.32 -43.95 -23.82
C LYS A 154 -19.47 -42.95 -24.04
N TYR A 155 -19.19 -41.65 -24.14
CA TYR A 155 -20.20 -40.68 -24.56
C TYR A 155 -20.38 -40.69 -26.08
N LYS A 156 -21.61 -40.48 -26.51
CA LYS A 156 -21.90 -40.31 -27.94
C LYS A 156 -21.85 -38.82 -28.30
N SER A 157 -21.25 -38.49 -29.43
CA SER A 157 -21.20 -37.11 -29.92
C SER A 157 -22.60 -36.48 -30.14
N SER A 158 -23.63 -37.33 -30.37
CA SER A 158 -25.01 -36.88 -30.48
C SER A 158 -25.65 -36.42 -29.17
N GLU A 159 -24.98 -36.66 -28.02
CA GLU A 159 -25.44 -36.18 -26.72
C GLU A 159 -25.03 -34.69 -26.48
N PHE A 160 -24.24 -34.13 -27.38
CA PHE A 160 -23.74 -32.77 -27.32
C PHE A 160 -24.38 -31.92 -28.44
N LYS A 161 -25.02 -30.84 -28.04
CA LYS A 161 -25.59 -29.90 -28.99
C LYS A 161 -24.48 -29.14 -29.69
N LYS A 162 -24.42 -29.22 -31.01
CA LYS A 162 -23.48 -28.44 -31.79
C LYS A 162 -23.86 -27.00 -31.77
N ILE A 163 -22.96 -26.15 -31.31
CA ILE A 163 -23.09 -24.69 -31.28
C ILE A 163 -22.38 -24.12 -32.49
N LEU A 164 -23.10 -23.29 -33.25
CA LEU A 164 -22.53 -22.49 -34.33
C LEU A 164 -22.22 -21.11 -33.82
N ASP A 165 -21.34 -20.37 -34.49
CA ASP A 165 -20.99 -19.01 -34.14
C ASP A 165 -22.20 -18.10 -34.04
N GLU A 166 -23.20 -18.26 -34.90
CA GLU A 166 -24.46 -17.52 -34.85
C GLU A 166 -25.26 -17.77 -33.57
N ASP A 167 -25.30 -19.03 -33.10
CA ASP A 167 -25.98 -19.39 -31.87
C ASP A 167 -25.27 -18.79 -30.65
N LEU A 168 -23.94 -18.82 -30.70
CA LEU A 168 -23.11 -18.21 -29.65
C LEU A 168 -23.36 -16.71 -29.59
N ILE A 169 -23.36 -16.00 -30.73
CA ILE A 169 -23.67 -14.56 -30.79
C ILE A 169 -25.03 -14.25 -30.21
N LYS A 170 -26.07 -14.98 -30.65
CA LYS A 170 -27.44 -14.79 -30.16
C LYS A 170 -27.50 -14.94 -28.65
N LYS A 171 -26.87 -15.98 -28.12
CA LYS A 171 -26.88 -16.30 -26.71
C LYS A 171 -26.12 -15.24 -25.90
N VAL A 172 -24.93 -14.87 -26.35
CA VAL A 172 -24.11 -13.81 -25.77
C VAL A 172 -24.89 -12.49 -25.74
N ASN A 173 -25.44 -12.05 -26.86
CA ASN A 173 -26.17 -10.79 -26.94
C ASN A 173 -27.46 -10.78 -26.08
N SER A 174 -28.11 -11.93 -25.91
CA SER A 174 -29.33 -12.03 -25.07
C SER A 174 -29.00 -12.03 -23.57
N GLN A 175 -27.79 -12.36 -23.17
CA GLN A 175 -27.40 -12.52 -21.76
C GLN A 175 -26.49 -11.39 -21.25
N PHE A 176 -25.82 -10.67 -22.15
CA PHE A 176 -24.85 -9.64 -21.74
C PHE A 176 -25.41 -8.44 -21.00
N ASP A 177 -26.68 -8.13 -21.14
CA ASP A 177 -27.33 -7.07 -20.35
C ASP A 177 -27.63 -7.53 -18.90
N SER A 178 -27.55 -8.83 -18.63
CA SER A 178 -27.93 -9.43 -17.35
C SER A 178 -26.84 -10.26 -16.65
N TYR A 179 -25.76 -10.61 -17.33
CA TYR A 179 -24.69 -11.48 -16.77
C TYR A 179 -23.40 -10.71 -16.54
N LYS A 180 -22.94 -10.79 -15.29
CA LYS A 180 -21.55 -10.49 -14.93
C LYS A 180 -20.78 -11.80 -15.02
N LEU A 181 -19.96 -11.97 -16.05
CA LEU A 181 -19.11 -13.15 -16.19
C LEU A 181 -17.97 -13.15 -15.16
N ASN A 182 -17.60 -14.33 -14.68
CA ASN A 182 -16.42 -14.48 -13.85
C ASN A 182 -15.15 -14.32 -14.69
N THR A 183 -14.43 -13.23 -14.46
CA THR A 183 -13.25 -12.84 -15.21
C THR A 183 -12.11 -12.47 -14.29
N PHE A 184 -10.91 -12.38 -14.82
CA PHE A 184 -9.74 -11.82 -14.15
C PHE A 184 -9.16 -10.70 -15.01
N ASN A 185 -8.88 -9.54 -14.38
CA ASN A 185 -8.21 -8.42 -15.05
C ASN A 185 -6.70 -8.60 -14.99
N ILE A 186 -6.11 -9.11 -16.08
CA ILE A 186 -4.65 -9.31 -16.14
C ILE A 186 -3.90 -8.00 -16.36
N GLY A 187 -4.56 -6.96 -16.88
CA GLY A 187 -3.97 -5.63 -17.05
C GLY A 187 -3.40 -5.08 -15.75
N ASN A 188 -4.06 -5.35 -14.63
CA ASN A 188 -3.56 -4.96 -13.30
C ASN A 188 -2.20 -5.58 -12.96
N LEU A 189 -1.95 -6.84 -13.32
CA LEU A 189 -0.65 -7.49 -13.10
C LEU A 189 0.42 -6.92 -14.01
N ILE A 190 0.09 -6.68 -15.28
CA ILE A 190 1.02 -6.10 -16.27
C ILE A 190 1.40 -4.68 -15.86
N ASN A 191 0.42 -3.87 -15.47
CA ASN A 191 0.65 -2.50 -15.02
C ASN A 191 1.45 -2.45 -13.71
N PHE A 192 1.21 -3.36 -12.78
CA PHE A 192 2.02 -3.47 -11.58
C PHE A 192 3.48 -3.78 -11.91
N GLU A 193 3.76 -4.72 -12.82
CA GLU A 193 5.13 -5.04 -13.21
C GLU A 193 5.84 -3.90 -13.92
N LYS A 194 5.14 -3.19 -14.83
CA LYS A 194 5.66 -1.97 -15.48
C LYS A 194 6.03 -0.89 -14.46
N ASN A 195 5.20 -0.73 -13.43
CA ASN A 195 5.34 0.33 -12.42
C ASN A 195 6.12 -0.12 -11.17
N LYS A 196 6.59 -1.36 -11.12
CA LYS A 196 7.29 -1.93 -9.95
C LYS A 196 8.43 -1.05 -9.44
N LYS A 197 9.24 -0.48 -10.34
CA LYS A 197 10.34 0.43 -9.97
C LYS A 197 9.84 1.69 -9.26
N TYR A 198 8.73 2.26 -9.69
CA TYR A 198 8.12 3.44 -9.05
C TYR A 198 7.51 3.10 -7.69
N VAL A 199 6.87 1.94 -7.58
CA VAL A 199 6.32 1.45 -6.29
C VAL A 199 7.44 1.23 -5.28
N PHE A 200 8.54 0.58 -5.67
CA PHE A 200 9.71 0.43 -4.81
C PHE A 200 10.37 1.76 -4.45
N GLY A 201 10.44 2.70 -5.40
CA GLY A 201 10.92 4.06 -5.16
C GLY A 201 10.07 4.78 -4.10
N LEU A 202 8.75 4.70 -4.19
CA LEU A 202 7.83 5.27 -3.21
C LEU A 202 7.99 4.63 -1.82
N ILE A 203 8.06 3.30 -1.75
CA ILE A 203 8.29 2.59 -0.48
C ILE A 203 9.61 3.04 0.14
N SER A 204 10.69 3.12 -0.66
CA SER A 204 12.00 3.58 -0.18
C SER A 204 11.95 5.01 0.32
N ALA A 205 11.23 5.90 -0.35
CA ALA A 205 11.04 7.29 0.09
C ALA A 205 10.31 7.35 1.44
N VAL A 206 9.24 6.57 1.62
CA VAL A 206 8.50 6.49 2.89
C VAL A 206 9.41 5.99 4.02
N VAL A 207 10.22 4.96 3.76
CA VAL A 207 11.18 4.44 4.76
C VAL A 207 12.20 5.52 5.14
N LEU A 208 12.76 6.24 4.16
CA LEU A 208 13.72 7.32 4.41
C LEU A 208 13.11 8.46 5.24
N ILE A 209 11.88 8.88 4.93
CA ILE A 209 11.17 9.91 5.69
C ILE A 209 10.99 9.48 7.16
N ASN A 210 10.61 8.22 7.40
CA ASN A 210 10.47 7.70 8.75
C ASN A 210 11.82 7.64 9.48
N LEU A 211 12.91 7.24 8.82
CA LEU A 211 14.26 7.24 9.42
C LEU A 211 14.71 8.65 9.80
N ILE A 212 14.45 9.66 8.96
CA ILE A 212 14.72 11.06 9.28
C ILE A 212 13.88 11.49 10.48
N GLY A 213 12.60 11.12 10.55
CA GLY A 213 11.72 11.38 11.69
C GLY A 213 12.26 10.80 13.00
N ILE A 214 12.72 9.57 12.99
CA ILE A 214 13.33 8.91 14.15
C ILE A 214 14.63 9.62 14.55
N GLY A 215 15.48 9.95 13.58
CA GLY A 215 16.72 10.71 13.84
C GLY A 215 16.45 12.08 14.51
N ASN A 216 15.41 12.79 14.06
CA ASN A 216 14.98 14.04 14.68
C ASN A 216 14.46 13.84 16.12
N LEU A 217 13.70 12.78 16.38
CA LEU A 217 13.23 12.45 17.73
C LEU A 217 14.40 12.18 18.67
N ILE A 218 15.39 11.38 18.26
CA ILE A 218 16.59 11.11 19.04
C ILE A 218 17.35 12.39 19.35
N ASN A 219 17.53 13.26 18.35
CA ASN A 219 18.22 14.54 18.54
C ASN A 219 17.45 15.47 19.51
N GLN A 220 16.12 15.52 19.43
CA GLN A 220 15.30 16.28 20.38
C GLN A 220 15.42 15.72 21.80
N THR A 221 15.39 14.40 21.97
CA THR A 221 15.56 13.76 23.27
C THR A 221 16.94 14.08 23.87
N TYR A 222 17.98 14.07 23.04
CA TYR A 222 19.34 14.42 23.48
C TYR A 222 19.43 15.89 23.94
N LYS A 223 18.82 16.81 23.20
CA LYS A 223 18.75 18.22 23.58
C LYS A 223 17.98 18.43 24.89
N LEU A 224 16.89 17.69 25.07
CA LEU A 224 16.05 17.77 26.29
C LEU A 224 16.81 17.28 27.52
N ASN A 225 17.57 16.18 27.39
CA ASN A 225 18.40 15.67 28.46
C ASN A 225 19.52 16.65 28.82
N SER A 226 20.22 17.23 27.82
CA SER A 226 21.25 18.25 28.06
C SER A 226 20.70 19.48 28.75
N PHE A 227 19.46 19.89 28.45
CA PHE A 227 18.79 20.98 29.11
C PHE A 227 18.45 20.66 30.59
N ASN A 228 17.94 19.45 30.82
CA ASN A 228 17.68 18.98 32.19
C ASN A 228 18.92 18.92 33.06
N ASP A 229 20.06 18.54 32.47
CA ASP A 229 21.34 18.48 33.18
C ASP A 229 21.78 19.92 33.64
N ILE A 230 21.65 20.89 32.76
CA ILE A 230 21.97 22.30 33.09
C ILE A 230 21.03 22.84 34.21
N ILE A 231 19.74 22.58 34.12
CA ILE A 231 18.78 22.97 35.16
C ILE A 231 19.08 22.26 36.47
N LEU A 232 19.47 21.00 36.43
CA LEU A 232 19.86 20.22 37.61
C LEU A 232 21.10 20.82 38.27
N GLU A 233 22.08 21.21 37.47
CA GLU A 233 23.32 21.84 37.97
C GLU A 233 23.01 23.19 38.67
N PHE A 234 22.19 24.02 38.02
CA PHE A 234 21.72 25.27 38.58
C PHE A 234 20.87 25.08 39.86
N TYR A 235 19.97 24.08 39.85
CA TYR A 235 19.19 23.73 41.05
C TYR A 235 20.07 23.32 42.22
N LYS A 236 21.13 22.53 41.99
CA LYS A 236 22.11 22.13 43.00
C LYS A 236 22.93 23.31 43.54
N GLU A 237 23.18 24.30 42.72
CA GLU A 237 23.89 25.50 43.16
C GLU A 237 23.06 26.33 44.17
N ILE A 238 21.72 26.37 43.94
CA ILE A 238 20.80 27.07 44.87
C ILE A 238 20.44 26.18 46.06
N TYR A 239 20.30 24.88 45.87
CA TYR A 239 19.89 23.90 46.89
C TYR A 239 20.90 22.74 47.01
N PRO A 240 22.12 22.96 47.54
CA PRO A 240 23.23 22.02 47.48
C PRO A 240 22.97 20.69 48.24
N LEU A 241 22.06 20.70 49.20
CA LEU A 241 21.72 19.50 50.01
C LEU A 241 20.59 18.65 49.39
N GLU A 242 19.92 19.12 48.36
CA GLU A 242 18.79 18.45 47.76
C GLU A 242 19.19 17.65 46.50
N LYS A 243 18.69 16.40 46.37
CA LYS A 243 18.89 15.55 45.19
C LYS A 243 17.54 15.14 44.61
N PRO A 244 16.90 15.99 43.84
CA PRO A 244 15.59 15.67 43.29
C PRO A 244 15.70 14.60 42.22
N LEU A 245 14.77 13.63 42.22
CA LEU A 245 14.61 12.63 41.16
C LEU A 245 14.07 13.25 39.86
N ASN A 246 13.26 14.29 40.01
CA ASN A 246 12.72 15.07 38.91
C ASN A 246 12.83 16.57 39.28
N VAL A 247 13.69 17.28 38.58
CA VAL A 247 14.01 18.67 38.85
C VAL A 247 12.80 19.59 38.58
N GLU A 248 12.05 19.33 37.53
CA GLU A 248 10.86 20.08 37.17
C GLU A 248 9.80 19.99 38.28
N LYS A 249 9.55 18.79 38.80
CA LYS A 249 8.63 18.59 39.92
C LYS A 249 9.10 19.30 41.19
N ALA A 250 10.39 19.20 41.51
CA ALA A 250 10.98 19.87 42.67
C ALA A 250 10.89 21.38 42.59
N ILE A 251 11.12 21.96 41.41
CA ILE A 251 10.94 23.38 41.17
C ILE A 251 9.49 23.80 41.36
N ASN A 252 8.54 23.06 40.81
CA ASN A 252 7.11 23.32 40.94
C ASN A 252 6.66 23.26 42.42
N GLU A 253 7.09 22.27 43.16
CA GLU A 253 6.81 22.15 44.60
C GLU A 253 7.38 23.34 45.38
N LYS A 254 8.57 23.83 45.04
CA LYS A 254 9.16 25.03 45.66
C LYS A 254 8.37 26.30 45.30
N ILE A 255 7.92 26.43 44.05
CA ILE A 255 7.12 27.56 43.60
C ILE A 255 5.76 27.59 44.30
N GLU A 256 5.12 26.43 44.50
CA GLU A 256 3.86 26.30 45.21
C GLU A 256 4.01 26.63 46.73
N ASN A 257 5.11 26.24 47.33
CA ASN A 257 5.39 26.41 48.76
C ASN A 257 5.96 27.79 49.12
N LEU A 258 6.52 28.51 48.14
CA LEU A 258 6.97 29.88 48.34
C LEU A 258 5.82 30.86 48.11
N ASN A 259 5.46 31.62 49.13
CA ASN A 259 4.57 32.75 48.98
C ASN A 259 5.04 33.62 47.80
N LEU A 260 4.17 33.81 46.82
CA LEU A 260 4.41 34.19 45.44
C LEU A 260 5.26 35.45 45.15
N GLN A 261 5.71 36.15 46.16
CA GLN A 261 6.51 37.38 45.98
C GLN A 261 8.04 37.16 45.93
N GLU A 262 8.58 36.06 46.44
CA GLU A 262 10.05 35.94 46.61
C GLU A 262 10.81 35.18 45.51
N SER A 263 10.15 34.51 44.58
CA SER A 263 10.90 33.79 43.55
C SER A 263 10.56 34.15 42.10
N LYS A 264 10.68 35.41 41.76
CA LYS A 264 10.60 35.87 40.36
C LYS A 264 11.60 35.09 39.46
N VAL A 265 12.78 34.74 40.00
CA VAL A 265 13.82 33.99 39.29
C VAL A 265 13.37 32.58 38.95
N LEU A 266 12.78 31.81 39.88
CA LEU A 266 12.31 30.43 39.63
C LEU A 266 11.15 30.42 38.65
N LYS A 267 10.22 31.40 38.76
CA LYS A 267 9.14 31.57 37.78
C LYS A 267 9.69 31.82 36.37
N LEU A 268 10.73 32.62 36.26
CA LEU A 268 11.36 32.96 35.00
C LEU A 268 12.05 31.74 34.39
N ILE A 269 12.80 30.97 35.19
CA ILE A 269 13.44 29.73 34.77
C ILE A 269 12.38 28.71 34.28
N TYR A 270 11.32 28.55 35.04
CA TYR A 270 10.21 27.67 34.65
C TYR A 270 9.58 28.12 33.33
N LYS A 271 9.36 29.43 33.16
CA LYS A 271 8.79 29.99 31.94
C LYS A 271 9.70 29.84 30.73
N ILE A 272 11.01 30.00 30.89
CA ILE A 272 12.00 29.74 29.85
C ILE A 272 12.04 28.25 29.52
N SER A 273 11.96 27.35 30.51
CA SER A 273 11.98 25.90 30.32
C SER A 273 10.70 25.36 29.71
N SER A 274 9.55 25.93 30.04
CA SER A 274 8.24 25.57 29.53
C SER A 274 7.93 26.22 28.18
N SER A 275 8.58 27.33 27.84
CA SER A 275 8.50 27.86 26.49
C SER A 275 9.09 26.83 25.57
N LYS A 276 8.26 26.36 24.61
CA LYS A 276 8.65 25.36 23.60
C LYS A 276 9.67 25.98 22.64
N VAL A 277 10.89 26.20 23.12
CA VAL A 277 12.02 26.55 22.28
C VAL A 277 12.35 25.32 21.47
N LYS A 278 11.53 25.04 20.45
CA LYS A 278 11.59 23.83 19.64
C LYS A 278 12.97 23.60 19.03
N ASN A 279 13.74 24.68 18.84
CA ASN A 279 14.98 24.64 18.08
C ASN A 279 16.11 25.45 18.71
N GLY A 280 15.95 26.01 19.92
CA GLY A 280 16.99 26.70 20.64
C GLY A 280 17.61 25.84 21.74
N ARG A 281 18.89 26.04 22.00
CA ARG A 281 19.62 25.38 23.11
C ARG A 281 20.07 26.45 24.08
N LEU A 282 19.69 26.35 25.36
CA LEU A 282 20.27 27.18 26.41
C LEU A 282 21.75 26.80 26.55
N VAL A 283 22.62 27.85 26.45
CA VAL A 283 24.07 27.68 26.50
C VAL A 283 24.58 28.11 27.85
N ASP A 284 24.07 29.22 28.37
CA ASP A 284 24.51 29.81 29.62
C ASP A 284 23.34 30.47 30.34
N LEU A 285 23.43 30.52 31.67
CA LEU A 285 22.42 31.10 32.54
C LEU A 285 23.10 31.67 33.77
N TYR A 286 22.97 32.98 33.98
CA TYR A 286 23.59 33.69 35.08
C TYR A 286 22.57 34.60 35.79
N TYR A 287 22.52 34.52 37.11
CA TYR A 287 21.73 35.39 37.94
C TYR A 287 22.63 36.20 38.90
N SER A 288 22.54 37.53 38.85
CA SER A 288 23.17 38.40 39.79
C SER A 288 22.14 38.97 40.76
N LYS A 289 22.25 38.57 42.01
CA LYS A 289 21.38 39.07 43.09
C LYS A 289 21.64 40.58 43.37
N GLU A 290 22.90 40.98 43.27
CA GLU A 290 23.32 42.37 43.53
C GLU A 290 22.77 43.36 42.51
N LEU A 291 22.72 42.94 41.25
CA LEU A 291 22.23 43.74 40.12
C LEU A 291 20.74 43.53 39.84
N ASN A 292 20.10 42.58 40.55
CA ASN A 292 18.72 42.15 40.31
C ASN A 292 18.47 41.82 38.84
N LYS A 293 19.45 41.11 38.24
CA LYS A 293 19.55 40.91 36.82
C LYS A 293 19.74 39.45 36.45
N PHE A 294 19.02 39.02 35.49
CA PHE A 294 19.07 37.64 34.93
C PHE A 294 19.61 37.70 33.50
N GLU A 295 20.68 36.99 33.23
CA GLU A 295 21.30 36.90 31.92
C GLU A 295 21.28 35.45 31.45
N PHE A 296 20.97 35.19 30.16
CA PHE A 296 21.02 33.87 29.58
C PHE A 296 21.38 33.95 28.10
N GLU A 297 22.03 32.90 27.60
CA GLU A 297 22.38 32.74 26.21
C GLU A 297 21.64 31.57 25.59
N ILE A 298 21.03 31.81 24.44
CA ILE A 298 20.37 30.75 23.64
C ILE A 298 21.07 30.63 22.31
N LEU A 299 21.38 29.41 21.93
CA LEU A 299 21.88 29.02 20.62
C LEU A 299 20.70 28.62 19.74
N PHE A 300 20.48 29.30 18.62
CA PHE A 300 19.50 29.03 17.59
C PHE A 300 20.19 28.46 16.36
N ASN A 301 19.48 27.58 15.59
CA ASN A 301 20.02 27.05 14.36
C ASN A 301 20.09 28.08 13.23
N ASN A 302 19.28 29.14 13.30
CA ASN A 302 19.28 30.24 12.33
C ASN A 302 18.58 31.50 12.92
N SER A 303 18.67 32.61 12.20
CA SER A 303 18.09 33.87 12.61
C SER A 303 16.55 33.86 12.63
N SER A 304 15.89 32.98 11.84
CA SER A 304 14.43 32.90 11.83
C SER A 304 13.91 32.33 13.15
N GLU A 305 14.61 31.34 13.73
CA GLU A 305 14.27 30.78 15.05
C GLU A 305 14.43 31.78 16.18
N GLU A 306 15.47 32.63 16.13
CA GLU A 306 15.64 33.74 17.05
C GLU A 306 14.45 34.71 16.99
N ILE A 307 14.01 35.07 15.78
CA ILE A 307 12.87 35.97 15.57
C ILE A 307 11.57 35.37 16.12
N ILE A 308 11.34 34.07 15.87
CA ILE A 308 10.17 33.36 16.39
C ILE A 308 10.17 33.41 17.93
N PHE A 309 11.31 33.06 18.54
CA PHE A 309 11.46 33.12 20.00
C PHE A 309 11.16 34.54 20.56
N LEU A 310 11.72 35.57 19.96
CA LEU A 310 11.48 36.96 20.38
C LEU A 310 9.98 37.34 20.26
N ASN A 311 9.34 36.94 19.20
CA ASN A 311 7.92 37.23 18.99
C ASN A 311 7.03 36.50 19.99
N GLU A 312 7.31 35.23 20.29
CA GLU A 312 6.58 34.46 21.30
C GLU A 312 6.73 35.08 22.68
N GLN A 313 7.93 35.50 23.05
CA GLN A 313 8.17 36.14 24.34
C GLN A 313 7.49 37.52 24.46
N ALA A 314 7.46 38.27 23.39
CA ALA A 314 6.75 39.56 23.36
C ALA A 314 5.23 39.39 23.54
N PHE A 315 4.66 38.31 22.92
CA PHE A 315 3.24 38.00 23.03
C PHE A 315 2.84 37.58 24.45
N GLU A 316 3.74 36.93 25.20
CA GLU A 316 3.51 36.52 26.58
C GLU A 316 3.74 37.65 27.61
N GLY A 317 4.01 38.85 27.16
CA GLY A 317 4.22 40.05 28.03
C GLY A 317 5.57 40.05 28.77
N ASN A 318 6.56 39.26 28.29
CA ASN A 318 7.91 39.23 28.84
C ASN A 318 8.79 40.25 28.15
N SER A 319 9.46 41.11 28.92
CA SER A 319 10.37 42.10 28.38
C SER A 319 11.83 41.65 28.46
N PHE A 320 12.18 40.58 27.76
CA PHE A 320 13.60 40.26 27.59
C PHE A 320 14.25 41.27 26.64
N LYS A 321 15.35 41.85 27.09
CA LYS A 321 16.15 42.72 26.22
C LYS A 321 17.24 41.88 25.56
N LYS A 322 17.24 41.84 24.23
CA LYS A 322 18.36 41.31 23.45
C LYS A 322 19.57 42.24 23.64
N VAL A 323 20.67 41.69 24.15
CA VAL A 323 21.90 42.43 24.38
C VAL A 323 22.85 42.32 23.22
N SER A 324 23.08 41.08 22.76
CA SER A 324 23.96 40.80 21.64
C SER A 324 23.52 39.56 20.93
N SER A 325 23.85 39.51 19.65
CA SER A 325 23.70 38.28 18.85
C SER A 325 24.96 38.12 18.01
N ARG A 326 25.50 36.91 17.99
CA ARG A 326 26.66 36.57 17.17
C ARG A 326 26.34 35.32 16.33
N THR A 327 26.81 35.30 15.10
CA THR A 327 26.68 34.13 14.24
C THR A 327 28.01 33.41 14.19
N ASP A 328 28.00 32.13 14.51
CA ASP A 328 29.14 31.24 14.38
C ASP A 328 28.73 29.99 13.59
N ARG A 329 29.39 29.74 12.44
CA ARG A 329 29.16 28.60 11.56
C ARG A 329 27.68 28.38 11.18
N GLY A 330 26.92 29.44 10.98
CA GLY A 330 25.50 29.38 10.62
C GLY A 330 24.55 29.27 11.83
N LEU A 331 25.06 29.10 13.02
CA LEU A 331 24.31 29.13 14.28
C LEU A 331 24.28 30.52 14.85
N VAL A 332 23.19 30.90 15.50
CA VAL A 332 23.02 32.23 16.11
C VAL A 332 23.00 32.07 17.63
N VAL A 333 23.98 32.69 18.30
CA VAL A 333 24.04 32.76 19.77
C VAL A 333 23.56 34.10 20.19
N THR A 334 22.46 34.16 20.94
CA THR A 334 21.88 35.45 21.40
C THR A 334 21.85 35.50 22.90
N LYS A 335 22.39 36.60 23.43
CA LYS A 335 22.39 36.94 24.86
C LYS A 335 21.18 37.81 25.16
N PHE A 336 20.44 37.41 26.18
CA PHE A 336 19.28 38.13 26.69
C PHE A 336 19.51 38.55 28.12
N ILE A 337 18.89 39.68 28.49
CA ILE A 337 18.84 40.19 29.84
C ILE A 337 17.39 40.43 30.26
N TYR A 338 17.11 40.08 31.49
CA TYR A 338 15.87 40.39 32.19
C TYR A 338 16.18 41.08 33.52
N GLU A 339 15.63 42.25 33.73
CA GLU A 339 15.67 42.95 34.99
C GLU A 339 14.48 42.51 35.84
N ILE A 340 14.74 41.99 37.05
CA ILE A 340 13.74 41.37 37.92
C ILE A 340 13.05 42.44 38.78
#